data_6d1d327cfb4335c9b65732ec57ceb4eb
#
_entry.id   6d1d327cfb4335c9b65732ec57ceb4eb
#
_cell.length_a   1.000
_cell.length_b   1.000
_cell.length_c   1.000
_cell.angle_alpha   90.00
_cell.angle_beta   90.00
_cell.angle_gamma   90.00
#
_symmetry.space_group_name_H-M   'P 1'
#
loop_
_entity.id
_entity.type
_entity.pdbx_description
1 polymer ?
#
loop_
_entity_poly.entity_id
_entity_poly.type
_entity_poly.pdbx_seq_one_letter_code
_entity_poly.pdbx_strand_id
1 'polypeptide(L)'
;MNMLDVRSLYVTYLSEEERVEAVRGIDFSAEEGKVTGIVGESGSGKSTAMLAVMGLLDHKAAVEAEKVSLFGNTVRAGDNAAIIFQDPLKCLNPTVKIGRQIAETVRNRKKCTWREAKKRSEELLDSVGIRH
;
A
#
# COMPACT_ATOMS: atom_id res chain seq x y z
N MET A 1 7.74 -19.66 -7.36
CA MET A 1 6.63 -19.64 -6.40
C MET A 1 6.05 -18.24 -6.40
N ASN A 2 4.72 -18.09 -6.53
CA ASN A 2 4.14 -16.75 -6.54
C ASN A 2 4.24 -16.13 -5.14
N MET A 3 4.84 -14.95 -5.06
CA MET A 3 4.88 -14.14 -3.84
C MET A 3 3.51 -13.53 -3.58
N LEU A 4 2.95 -12.83 -4.60
CA LEU A 4 1.60 -12.27 -4.59
C LEU A 4 0.72 -13.10 -5.52
N ASP A 5 -0.49 -13.44 -5.07
CA ASP A 5 -1.49 -14.14 -5.87
C ASP A 5 -2.86 -13.47 -5.66
N VAL A 6 -3.41 -12.93 -6.75
CA VAL A 6 -4.70 -12.24 -6.79
C VAL A 6 -5.59 -12.95 -7.80
N ARG A 7 -6.79 -13.35 -7.37
CA ARG A 7 -7.78 -14.07 -8.18
C ARG A 7 -9.15 -13.43 -8.09
N SER A 8 -9.77 -13.29 -9.25
CA SER A 8 -11.14 -12.78 -9.40
C SER A 8 -11.38 -11.50 -8.61
N LEU A 9 -10.47 -10.51 -8.74
CA LEU A 9 -10.60 -9.24 -8.03
C LEU A 9 -11.62 -8.34 -8.72
N TYR A 10 -12.66 -7.96 -7.97
CA TYR A 10 -13.66 -6.97 -8.35
C TYR A 10 -13.62 -5.79 -7.40
N VAL A 11 -13.79 -4.59 -7.93
CA VAL A 11 -13.96 -3.37 -7.13
C VAL A 11 -15.09 -2.55 -7.70
N THR A 12 -16.08 -2.27 -6.87
CA THR A 12 -17.24 -1.46 -7.22
C THR A 12 -17.34 -0.28 -6.26
N TYR A 13 -17.40 0.93 -6.79
CA TYR A 13 -17.74 2.13 -6.01
C TYR A 13 -19.26 2.30 -5.98
N LEU A 14 -19.77 2.51 -4.78
CA LEU A 14 -21.20 2.73 -4.52
C LEU A 14 -21.41 4.18 -4.12
N SER A 15 -22.18 4.93 -4.89
CA SER A 15 -22.72 6.23 -4.53
C SER A 15 -24.24 6.19 -4.47
N GLU A 16 -24.88 7.22 -3.98
CA GLU A 16 -26.35 7.28 -3.92
C GLU A 16 -27.00 7.27 -5.30
N GLU A 17 -26.29 7.70 -6.33
CA GLU A 17 -26.80 7.89 -7.68
C GLU A 17 -26.24 6.87 -8.69
N GLU A 18 -25.07 6.27 -8.42
CA GLU A 18 -24.37 5.45 -9.41
C GLU A 18 -23.55 4.32 -8.79
N ARG A 19 -23.52 3.19 -9.51
CA ARG A 19 -22.64 2.06 -9.26
C ARG A 19 -21.57 1.99 -10.35
N VAL A 20 -20.31 2.17 -9.99
CA VAL A 20 -19.17 2.13 -10.92
C VAL A 20 -18.31 0.91 -10.66
N GLU A 21 -18.28 -0.01 -11.60
CA GLU A 21 -17.38 -1.18 -11.58
C GLU A 21 -16.00 -0.77 -12.09
N ALA A 22 -15.11 -0.43 -11.16
CA ALA A 22 -13.76 0.04 -11.47
C ALA A 22 -12.78 -1.09 -11.80
N VAL A 23 -13.01 -2.29 -11.26
CA VAL A 23 -12.23 -3.51 -11.56
C VAL A 23 -13.20 -4.67 -11.72
N ARG A 24 -13.01 -5.46 -12.79
CA ARG A 24 -13.98 -6.44 -13.24
C ARG A 24 -13.36 -7.83 -13.37
N GLY A 25 -13.06 -8.48 -12.24
CA GLY A 25 -12.62 -9.87 -12.21
C GLY A 25 -11.24 -10.09 -12.80
N ILE A 26 -10.23 -9.35 -12.31
CA ILE A 26 -8.85 -9.49 -12.79
C ILE A 26 -8.08 -10.50 -11.96
N ASP A 27 -7.20 -11.24 -12.66
CA ASP A 27 -6.22 -12.14 -12.08
C ASP A 27 -4.81 -11.62 -12.37
N PHE A 28 -3.94 -11.64 -11.38
CA PHE A 28 -2.52 -11.40 -11.58
C PHE A 28 -1.69 -11.99 -10.44
N SER A 29 -0.41 -12.17 -10.71
CA SER A 29 0.54 -12.66 -9.72
C SER A 29 1.89 -11.97 -9.86
N ALA A 30 2.65 -11.92 -8.77
CA ALA A 30 4.03 -11.49 -8.79
C ALA A 30 4.92 -12.56 -8.16
N GLU A 31 6.10 -12.78 -8.76
CA GLU A 31 7.09 -13.72 -8.26
C GLU A 31 8.08 -13.02 -7.33
N GLU A 32 8.59 -13.78 -6.37
CA GLU A 32 9.63 -13.30 -5.47
C GLU A 32 10.90 -12.88 -6.23
N GLY A 33 11.46 -11.73 -5.85
CA GLY A 33 12.69 -11.21 -6.47
C GLY A 33 12.52 -10.65 -7.88
N LYS A 34 11.28 -10.60 -8.42
CA LYS A 34 10.99 -10.04 -9.74
C LYS A 34 10.18 -8.75 -9.64
N VAL A 35 10.25 -7.95 -10.70
CA VAL A 35 9.40 -6.77 -10.89
C VAL A 35 8.25 -7.14 -11.83
N THR A 36 7.01 -6.93 -11.40
CA THR A 36 5.80 -7.10 -12.22
C THR A 36 5.23 -5.73 -12.55
N GLY A 37 5.07 -5.43 -13.84
CA GLY A 37 4.48 -4.18 -14.32
C GLY A 37 3.00 -4.35 -14.65
N ILE A 38 2.16 -3.41 -14.18
CA ILE A 38 0.76 -3.29 -14.57
C ILE A 38 0.63 -2.05 -15.45
N VAL A 39 0.31 -2.25 -16.72
CA VAL A 39 0.19 -1.19 -17.73
C VAL A 39 -1.25 -1.06 -18.22
N GLY A 40 -1.61 0.10 -18.71
CA GLY A 40 -2.94 0.41 -19.24
C GLY A 40 -3.21 1.91 -19.27
N GLU A 41 -4.29 2.32 -19.90
CA GLU A 41 -4.69 3.71 -20.03
C GLU A 41 -5.01 4.38 -18.69
N SER A 42 -5.01 5.73 -18.67
CA SER A 42 -5.48 6.47 -17.49
C SER A 42 -6.94 6.13 -17.21
N GLY A 43 -7.29 5.93 -15.94
CA GLY A 43 -8.66 5.54 -15.55
C GLY A 43 -9.00 4.05 -15.71
N SER A 44 -8.07 3.19 -16.18
CA SER A 44 -8.35 1.75 -16.36
C SER A 44 -8.38 0.91 -15.07
N GLY A 45 -8.36 1.54 -13.90
CA GLY A 45 -8.49 0.84 -12.62
C GLY A 45 -7.20 0.31 -11.99
N LYS A 46 -6.01 0.57 -12.58
CA LYS A 46 -4.71 0.08 -12.06
C LYS A 46 -4.47 0.45 -10.59
N SER A 47 -4.57 1.73 -10.28
CA SER A 47 -4.37 2.23 -8.91
C SER A 47 -5.44 1.69 -7.96
N THR A 48 -6.69 1.58 -8.42
CA THR A 48 -7.80 1.01 -7.67
C THR A 48 -7.53 -0.46 -7.32
N ALA A 49 -7.06 -1.25 -8.29
CA ALA A 49 -6.70 -2.65 -8.06
C ALA A 49 -5.59 -2.79 -7.02
N MET A 50 -4.54 -1.97 -7.10
CA MET A 50 -3.44 -2.02 -6.13
C MET A 50 -3.86 -1.57 -4.73
N LEU A 51 -4.68 -0.52 -4.63
CA LEU A 51 -5.24 -0.07 -3.35
C LEU A 51 -6.19 -1.12 -2.74
N ALA A 52 -6.97 -1.82 -3.58
CA ALA A 52 -7.80 -2.94 -3.15
C ALA A 52 -6.96 -4.07 -2.55
N VAL A 53 -5.91 -4.49 -3.25
CA VAL A 53 -4.96 -5.52 -2.76
C VAL A 53 -4.34 -5.14 -1.43
N MET A 54 -4.04 -3.86 -1.23
CA MET A 54 -3.47 -3.34 0.02
C MET A 54 -4.49 -3.10 1.13
N GLY A 55 -5.80 -3.23 0.84
CA GLY A 55 -6.87 -2.90 1.79
C GLY A 55 -6.93 -1.41 2.14
N LEU A 56 -6.57 -0.53 1.21
CA LEU A 56 -6.48 0.92 1.40
C LEU A 56 -7.58 1.71 0.66
N LEU A 57 -8.59 1.05 0.13
CA LEU A 57 -9.73 1.74 -0.47
C LEU A 57 -10.66 2.32 0.60
N ASP A 58 -11.37 3.39 0.23
CA ASP A 58 -12.42 4.02 1.03
C ASP A 58 -13.57 3.03 1.30
N HIS A 59 -14.31 3.26 2.38
CA HIS A 59 -15.50 2.50 2.79
C HIS A 59 -16.64 2.50 1.73
N LYS A 60 -16.60 3.41 0.76
CA LYS A 60 -17.53 3.44 -0.39
C LYS A 60 -17.21 2.40 -1.46
N ALA A 61 -16.04 1.76 -1.38
CA ALA A 61 -15.65 0.73 -2.32
C ALA A 61 -15.97 -0.65 -1.77
N ALA A 62 -16.79 -1.41 -2.48
CA ALA A 62 -16.97 -2.83 -2.27
C ALA A 62 -15.85 -3.59 -2.99
N VAL A 63 -15.09 -4.38 -2.26
CA VAL A 63 -13.99 -5.21 -2.78
C VAL A 63 -14.38 -6.68 -2.61
N GLU A 64 -14.40 -7.41 -3.72
CA GLU A 64 -14.65 -8.84 -3.74
C GLU A 64 -13.49 -9.52 -4.46
N ALA A 65 -13.01 -10.62 -3.92
CA ALA A 65 -11.97 -11.43 -4.56
C ALA A 65 -12.06 -12.88 -4.07
N GLU A 66 -11.77 -13.82 -4.96
CA GLU A 66 -11.61 -15.22 -4.57
C GLU A 66 -10.35 -15.40 -3.71
N LYS A 67 -9.27 -14.69 -4.05
CA LYS A 67 -8.01 -14.76 -3.34
C LYS A 67 -7.22 -13.46 -3.46
N VAL A 68 -6.71 -12.98 -2.34
CA VAL A 68 -5.64 -11.96 -2.26
C VAL A 68 -4.66 -12.40 -1.19
N SER A 69 -3.49 -12.88 -1.60
CA SER A 69 -2.50 -13.40 -0.66
C SER A 69 -1.08 -12.99 -1.01
N LEU A 70 -0.28 -12.71 0.00
CA LEU A 70 1.15 -12.45 -0.07
C LEU A 70 1.89 -13.53 0.72
N PHE A 71 2.72 -14.35 0.03
CA PHE A 71 3.35 -15.54 0.61
C PHE A 71 2.35 -16.46 1.33
N GLY A 72 1.14 -16.62 0.78
CA GLY A 72 0.07 -17.42 1.37
C GLY A 72 -0.67 -16.77 2.55
N ASN A 73 -0.30 -15.56 2.95
CA ASN A 73 -0.92 -14.81 4.05
C ASN A 73 -1.76 -13.64 3.53
N THR A 74 -2.66 -13.13 4.36
CA THR A 74 -3.39 -11.89 4.06
C THR A 74 -2.44 -10.72 3.86
N VAL A 75 -2.67 -9.91 2.83
CA VAL A 75 -1.92 -8.67 2.61
C VAL A 75 -2.29 -7.65 3.68
N ARG A 76 -1.29 -7.05 4.30
CA ARG A 76 -1.46 -6.01 5.32
C ARG A 76 -0.53 -4.85 5.04
N ALA A 77 -1.12 -3.70 4.67
CA ALA A 77 -0.38 -2.47 4.48
C ALA A 77 0.38 -2.08 5.76
N GLY A 78 1.66 -1.73 5.60
CA GLY A 78 2.52 -1.36 6.73
C GLY A 78 3.06 -2.53 7.56
N ASP A 79 2.65 -3.77 7.30
CA ASP A 79 3.16 -4.97 7.97
C ASP A 79 3.99 -5.83 6.99
N ASN A 80 3.35 -6.56 6.09
CA ASN A 80 4.02 -7.42 5.11
C ASN A 80 4.07 -6.83 3.70
N ALA A 81 3.40 -5.70 3.47
CA ALA A 81 3.40 -4.97 2.20
C ALA A 81 3.51 -3.45 2.43
N ALA A 82 4.09 -2.75 1.47
CA ALA A 82 4.19 -1.29 1.47
C ALA A 82 3.81 -0.73 0.11
N ILE A 83 3.34 0.52 0.08
CA ILE A 83 3.01 1.24 -1.15
C ILE A 83 3.79 2.55 -1.20
N ILE A 84 4.31 2.88 -2.37
CA ILE A 84 4.87 4.21 -2.68
C ILE A 84 3.90 4.88 -3.64
N PHE A 85 3.29 5.98 -3.20
CA PHE A 85 2.34 6.73 -4.01
C PHE A 85 3.06 7.60 -5.06
N GLN A 86 2.36 7.90 -6.14
CA GLN A 86 2.86 8.76 -7.22
C GLN A 86 3.25 10.16 -6.73
N ASP A 87 2.54 10.70 -5.76
CA ASP A 87 2.86 11.97 -5.08
C ASP A 87 3.13 11.70 -3.59
N PRO A 88 4.37 11.36 -3.22
CA PRO A 88 4.71 10.99 -1.85
C PRO A 88 4.58 12.15 -0.86
N LEU A 89 4.62 13.40 -1.31
CA LEU A 89 4.49 14.55 -0.42
C LEU A 89 3.09 14.66 0.17
N LYS A 90 2.06 14.26 -0.58
CA LYS A 90 0.67 14.23 -0.08
C LYS A 90 0.42 13.18 0.99
N CYS A 91 1.32 12.21 1.15
CA CYS A 91 1.20 11.17 2.17
C CYS A 91 1.77 11.61 3.53
N LEU A 92 2.51 12.72 3.56
CA LEU A 92 3.07 13.27 4.78
C LEU A 92 2.11 14.28 5.40
N ASN A 93 1.95 14.21 6.73
CA ASN A 93 1.22 15.24 7.45
C ASN A 93 2.07 16.52 7.53
N PRO A 94 1.64 17.65 6.91
CA PRO A 94 2.44 18.86 6.83
C PRO A 94 2.64 19.55 8.20
N THR A 95 1.81 19.21 9.20
CA THR A 95 1.87 19.79 10.54
C THR A 95 2.79 19.04 11.49
N VAL A 96 3.32 17.87 11.07
CA VAL A 96 4.15 17.00 11.90
C VAL A 96 5.53 16.84 11.27
N LYS A 97 6.59 17.01 12.05
CA LYS A 97 7.97 16.82 11.58
C LYS A 97 8.17 15.42 10.99
N ILE A 98 8.84 15.33 9.85
CA ILE A 98 9.06 14.07 9.10
C ILE A 98 9.73 13.01 10.00
N GLY A 99 10.79 13.38 10.72
CA GLY A 99 11.47 12.44 11.63
C GLY A 99 10.55 11.85 12.70
N ARG A 100 9.53 12.60 13.16
CA ARG A 100 8.52 12.09 14.09
C ARG A 100 7.59 11.07 13.41
N GLN A 101 7.13 11.33 12.20
CA GLN A 101 6.27 10.42 11.44
C GLN A 101 6.98 9.09 11.17
N ILE A 102 8.28 9.15 10.79
CA ILE A 102 9.10 7.95 10.60
C ILE A 102 9.31 7.22 11.94
N ALA A 103 9.61 7.94 13.02
CA ALA A 103 9.80 7.34 14.34
C ALA A 103 8.53 6.65 14.87
N GLU A 104 7.35 7.20 14.62
CA GLU A 104 6.06 6.56 14.93
C GLU A 104 5.91 5.21 14.21
N THR A 105 6.23 5.17 12.91
CA THR A 105 6.20 3.95 12.11
C THR A 105 7.19 2.90 12.64
N VAL A 106 8.42 3.32 12.93
CA VAL A 106 9.45 2.44 13.50
C VAL A 106 9.02 1.87 14.84
N ARG A 107 8.47 2.72 15.71
CA ARG A 107 8.00 2.32 17.04
C ARG A 107 6.88 1.29 16.97
N ASN A 108 5.90 1.53 16.11
CA ASN A 108 4.75 0.64 15.96
C ASN A 108 5.17 -0.75 15.43
N ARG A 109 6.12 -0.79 14.48
CA ARG A 109 6.61 -2.06 13.92
C ARG A 109 7.56 -2.83 14.85
N LYS A 110 8.51 -2.13 15.49
CA LYS A 110 9.55 -2.75 16.31
C LYS A 110 9.22 -2.83 17.81
N LYS A 111 8.09 -2.23 18.22
CA LYS A 111 7.67 -2.15 19.65
C LYS A 111 8.80 -1.63 20.54
N CYS A 112 9.58 -0.66 20.06
CA CYS A 112 10.73 -0.08 20.74
C CYS A 112 10.38 1.23 21.45
N THR A 113 11.31 1.76 22.24
CA THR A 113 11.17 3.06 22.90
C THR A 113 11.20 4.22 21.91
N TRP A 114 10.65 5.38 22.29
CA TRP A 114 10.72 6.60 21.48
C TRP A 114 12.16 7.04 21.17
N ARG A 115 13.08 6.85 22.11
CA ARG A 115 14.49 7.19 21.92
C ARG A 115 15.12 6.34 20.81
N GLU A 116 14.88 5.05 20.82
CA GLU A 116 15.36 4.12 19.80
C GLU A 116 14.71 4.39 18.44
N ALA A 117 13.39 4.62 18.42
CA ALA A 117 12.66 4.96 17.22
C ALA A 117 13.17 6.24 16.57
N LYS A 118 13.45 7.29 17.37
CA LYS A 118 13.99 8.54 16.88
C LYS A 118 15.39 8.35 16.28
N LYS A 119 16.29 7.66 16.98
CA LYS A 119 17.61 7.34 16.46
C LYS A 119 17.53 6.59 15.14
N ARG A 120 16.64 5.59 15.06
CA ARG A 120 16.45 4.83 13.83
C ARG A 120 15.85 5.67 12.69
N SER A 121 14.99 6.64 12.99
CA SER A 121 14.46 7.55 11.97
C SER A 121 15.55 8.46 11.39
N GLU A 122 16.47 8.92 12.20
CA GLU A 122 17.65 9.71 11.78
C GLU A 122 18.55 8.88 10.85
N GLU A 123 18.89 7.65 11.23
CA GLU A 123 19.66 6.72 10.40
C GLU A 123 18.99 6.44 9.04
N LEU A 124 17.66 6.29 9.01
CA LEU A 124 16.90 6.09 7.80
C LEU A 124 16.92 7.31 6.88
N LEU A 125 16.77 8.51 7.43
CA LEU A 125 16.90 9.77 6.68
C LEU A 125 18.29 9.93 6.09
N ASP A 126 19.34 9.69 6.88
CA ASP A 126 20.73 9.74 6.41
C ASP A 126 20.97 8.73 5.27
N SER A 127 20.39 7.53 5.35
CA SER A 127 20.55 6.49 4.33
C SER A 127 20.00 6.87 2.95
N VAL A 128 19.06 7.81 2.91
CA VAL A 128 18.48 8.36 1.67
C VAL A 128 19.02 9.77 1.34
N GLY A 129 20.08 10.21 2.02
CA GLY A 129 20.77 11.47 1.75
C GLY A 129 20.11 12.70 2.35
N ILE A 130 19.11 12.57 3.19
CA ILE A 130 18.48 13.68 3.92
C ILE A 130 19.24 13.86 5.23
N ARG A 131 20.11 14.88 5.25
CA ARG A 131 20.92 15.24 6.43
C ARG A 131 20.27 16.43 7.16
N HIS A 132 20.59 16.56 8.47
CA HIS A 132 20.19 17.69 9.32
C HIS A 132 20.88 18.99 8.89
#